data_23d7e9db4b6da04bf473d910f3e15082
#
_entry.id   23d7e9db4b6da04bf473d910f3e15082
#
_cell.length_a   1.000
_cell.length_b   1.000
_cell.length_c   1.000
_cell.angle_alpha   90.00
_cell.angle_beta   90.00
_cell.angle_gamma   90.00
#
_symmetry.space_group_name_H-M   'P 1'
#
loop_
_entity.id
_entity.type
_entity.pdbx_description
1 polymer ?
#
loop_
_entity_poly.entity_id
_entity_poly.type
_entity_poly.pdbx_seq_one_letter_code
_entity_poly.pdbx_strand_id
1 'polypeptide(L)'
;MTDQNPFLALKEEMDKLVIGHEGVKISLLLGIISREHIYIEGPPGTAKTMLAEIISSAAQLHFFFYQLHRDTRLSELIGDLIISKEPSESGELIKQKIIKGGILTSEICLLDDISRAPGESLNVLLRILNERKFFNESIPLLTAIATSNPTADEYYNEPLDPANLDRFVIQVIAKGLSYGREWKQAREVIRLYSERPLEYEVPERVTKEILDEYYKKLASLEIPPEVQEALANFVATLIEDYGLNETNSLISDRTFFVKALKILRAHALLNDRDKCALEDLFAMKYITAFRLPEEIFMKLDEIISDIISQKKNKKISQAK
;
A
#
# COMPACT_ATOMS: atom_id res chain seq x y z
N MET A 1 4.56 30.12 3.57
CA MET A 1 4.21 28.73 3.28
C MET A 1 4.35 27.98 4.61
N THR A 2 3.31 27.34 5.08
CA THR A 2 3.26 26.67 6.37
C THR A 2 4.28 25.53 6.38
N ASP A 3 5.13 25.48 7.42
CA ASP A 3 6.13 24.42 7.69
C ASP A 3 5.50 23.03 7.97
N GLN A 4 4.27 22.79 7.53
CA GLN A 4 3.55 21.56 7.79
C GLN A 4 3.93 20.50 6.77
N ASN A 5 4.19 19.28 7.24
CA ASN A 5 4.41 18.11 6.38
C ASN A 5 3.26 17.93 5.37
N PRO A 6 3.55 17.95 4.07
CA PRO A 6 2.52 17.87 3.02
C PRO A 6 1.69 16.58 3.08
N PHE A 7 2.27 15.48 3.57
CA PHE A 7 1.56 14.21 3.73
C PHE A 7 0.62 14.22 4.94
N LEU A 8 0.94 14.99 5.99
CA LEU A 8 -0.01 15.21 7.09
C LEU A 8 -1.18 16.08 6.62
N ALA A 9 -0.91 17.11 5.81
CA ALA A 9 -1.98 17.90 5.19
C ALA A 9 -2.86 17.03 4.26
N LEU A 10 -2.28 16.08 3.53
CA LEU A 10 -3.02 15.11 2.73
C LEU A 10 -3.87 14.18 3.61
N LYS A 11 -3.32 13.74 4.77
CA LYS A 11 -4.08 12.96 5.74
C LYS A 11 -5.30 13.74 6.26
N GLU A 12 -5.12 15.03 6.56
CA GLU A 12 -6.24 15.88 7.00
C GLU A 12 -7.37 15.96 5.96
N GLU A 13 -7.06 15.99 4.65
CA GLU A 13 -8.10 15.92 3.62
C GLU A 13 -8.83 14.56 3.65
N MET A 14 -8.11 13.46 3.83
CA MET A 14 -8.75 12.17 4.00
C MET A 14 -9.63 12.14 5.27
N ASP A 15 -9.19 12.75 6.38
CA ASP A 15 -9.92 12.78 7.65
C ASP A 15 -11.22 13.59 7.55
N LYS A 16 -11.24 14.65 6.73
CA LYS A 16 -12.45 15.45 6.48
C LYS A 16 -13.53 14.69 5.71
N LEU A 17 -13.13 13.71 4.89
CA LEU A 17 -14.03 13.03 3.96
C LEU A 17 -14.39 11.62 4.40
N VAL A 18 -13.48 10.95 5.09
CA VAL A 18 -13.65 9.56 5.53
C VAL A 18 -13.35 9.47 7.03
N ILE A 19 -14.37 9.21 7.81
CA ILE A 19 -14.24 9.00 9.25
C ILE A 19 -13.66 7.60 9.52
N GLY A 20 -12.68 7.52 10.43
CA GLY A 20 -12.02 6.25 10.77
C GLY A 20 -11.02 5.77 9.70
N HIS A 21 -10.80 4.46 9.68
CA HIS A 21 -9.88 3.82 8.73
C HIS A 21 -8.42 4.32 8.82
N GLU A 22 -7.95 4.69 10.02
CA GLU A 22 -6.61 5.26 10.24
C GLU A 22 -5.50 4.37 9.67
N GLY A 23 -5.59 3.05 9.86
CA GLY A 23 -4.62 2.11 9.31
C GLY A 23 -4.56 2.15 7.78
N VAL A 24 -5.70 2.28 7.11
CA VAL A 24 -5.77 2.39 5.64
C VAL A 24 -5.15 3.72 5.18
N LYS A 25 -5.49 4.84 5.83
CA LYS A 25 -4.95 6.16 5.50
C LYS A 25 -3.42 6.19 5.62
N ILE A 26 -2.89 5.70 6.75
CA ILE A 26 -1.44 5.61 6.94
C ILE A 26 -0.79 4.68 5.91
N SER A 27 -1.40 3.52 5.62
CA SER A 27 -0.90 2.61 4.59
C SER A 27 -0.82 3.26 3.21
N LEU A 28 -1.82 4.06 2.84
CA LEU A 28 -1.85 4.79 1.59
C LEU A 28 -0.73 5.84 1.54
N LEU A 29 -0.52 6.60 2.60
CA LEU A 29 0.57 7.59 2.70
C LEU A 29 1.94 6.92 2.63
N LEU A 30 2.15 5.84 3.39
CA LEU A 30 3.39 5.06 3.34
C LEU A 30 3.65 4.52 1.93
N GLY A 31 2.61 4.04 1.23
CA GLY A 31 2.70 3.54 -0.12
C GLY A 31 3.17 4.59 -1.12
N ILE A 32 2.62 5.80 -1.06
CA ILE A 32 3.02 6.89 -1.95
C ILE A 32 4.44 7.38 -1.64
N ILE A 33 4.78 7.61 -0.36
CA ILE A 33 6.12 8.05 0.05
C ILE A 33 7.18 7.01 -0.36
N SER A 34 6.90 5.73 -0.13
CA SER A 34 7.84 4.65 -0.41
C SER A 34 7.77 4.13 -1.85
N ARG A 35 6.76 4.55 -2.63
CA ARG A 35 6.44 3.97 -3.96
C ARG A 35 6.29 2.46 -3.89
N GLU A 36 5.65 1.95 -2.85
CA GLU A 36 5.33 0.54 -2.70
C GLU A 36 3.85 0.27 -2.97
N HIS A 37 3.55 -0.95 -3.45
CA HIS A 37 2.19 -1.36 -3.72
C HIS A 37 1.47 -1.75 -2.44
N ILE A 38 0.15 -1.53 -2.43
CA ILE A 38 -0.70 -1.67 -1.26
C ILE A 38 -1.80 -2.69 -1.54
N TYR A 39 -2.02 -3.61 -0.61
CA TYR A 39 -3.15 -4.52 -0.60
C TYR A 39 -4.08 -4.18 0.56
N ILE A 40 -5.36 -3.98 0.27
CA ILE A 40 -6.38 -3.64 1.27
C ILE A 40 -7.48 -4.70 1.23
N GLU A 41 -7.59 -5.51 2.26
CA GLU A 41 -8.73 -6.41 2.43
C GLU A 41 -9.78 -5.78 3.33
N GLY A 42 -11.04 -5.88 2.95
CA GLY A 42 -12.13 -5.38 3.76
C GLY A 42 -13.49 -5.48 3.06
N PRO A 43 -14.58 -5.53 3.83
CA PRO A 43 -15.92 -5.65 3.28
C PRO A 43 -16.27 -4.47 2.36
N PRO A 44 -17.27 -4.63 1.48
CA PRO A 44 -17.77 -3.52 0.68
C PRO A 44 -18.29 -2.39 1.58
N GLY A 45 -18.21 -1.15 1.07
CA GLY A 45 -18.67 0.04 1.82
C GLY A 45 -17.67 0.58 2.86
N THR A 46 -16.44 0.11 2.88
CA THR A 46 -15.38 0.63 3.76
C THR A 46 -14.54 1.78 3.14
N ALA A 47 -15.10 2.50 2.19
CA ALA A 47 -14.51 3.69 1.56
C ALA A 47 -13.12 3.49 0.90
N LYS A 48 -12.74 2.26 0.53
CA LYS A 48 -11.45 1.94 -0.09
C LYS A 48 -11.21 2.75 -1.38
N THR A 49 -12.19 2.74 -2.28
CA THR A 49 -12.15 3.45 -3.56
C THR A 49 -12.07 4.96 -3.32
N MET A 50 -12.91 5.50 -2.45
CA MET A 50 -12.92 6.93 -2.12
C MET A 50 -11.58 7.43 -1.56
N LEU A 51 -10.93 6.66 -0.69
CA LEU A 51 -9.62 7.01 -0.16
C LEU A 51 -8.55 7.03 -1.24
N ALA A 52 -8.59 6.11 -2.20
CA ALA A 52 -7.66 6.09 -3.34
C ALA A 52 -7.88 7.29 -4.27
N GLU A 53 -9.13 7.67 -4.53
CA GLU A 53 -9.49 8.85 -5.32
C GLU A 53 -9.04 10.15 -4.64
N ILE A 54 -9.27 10.29 -3.32
CA ILE A 54 -8.82 11.46 -2.55
C ILE A 54 -7.31 11.65 -2.68
N ILE A 55 -6.55 10.58 -2.48
CA ILE A 55 -5.09 10.66 -2.51
C ILE A 55 -4.55 10.99 -3.91
N SER A 56 -5.18 10.43 -4.94
CA SER A 56 -4.84 10.72 -6.33
C SER A 56 -5.12 12.17 -6.69
N SER A 57 -6.29 12.67 -6.33
CA SER A 57 -6.71 14.05 -6.60
C SER A 57 -5.84 15.06 -5.84
N ALA A 58 -5.60 14.81 -4.54
CA ALA A 58 -4.79 15.69 -3.72
C ALA A 58 -3.29 15.71 -4.10
N ALA A 59 -2.81 14.69 -4.80
CA ALA A 59 -1.45 14.60 -5.32
C ALA A 59 -1.36 14.89 -6.84
N GLN A 60 -2.47 15.24 -7.49
CA GLN A 60 -2.57 15.48 -8.94
C GLN A 60 -1.93 14.36 -9.79
N LEU A 61 -2.09 13.12 -9.36
CA LEU A 61 -1.55 11.97 -10.05
C LEU A 61 -2.53 11.46 -11.11
N HIS A 62 -2.01 11.03 -12.24
CA HIS A 62 -2.81 10.37 -13.26
C HIS A 62 -3.32 9.02 -12.73
N PHE A 63 -4.64 8.96 -12.45
CA PHE A 63 -5.32 7.86 -11.79
C PHE A 63 -5.97 6.91 -12.79
N PHE A 64 -5.78 5.61 -12.56
CA PHE A 64 -6.49 4.56 -13.27
C PHE A 64 -7.26 3.70 -12.28
N PHE A 65 -8.56 3.54 -12.51
CA PHE A 65 -9.42 2.65 -11.74
C PHE A 65 -9.91 1.52 -12.63
N TYR A 66 -9.84 0.29 -12.10
CA TYR A 66 -10.45 -0.87 -12.75
C TYR A 66 -10.96 -1.87 -11.72
N GLN A 67 -12.23 -2.28 -11.86
CA GLN A 67 -12.82 -3.36 -11.07
C GLN A 67 -12.64 -4.69 -11.81
N LEU A 68 -11.83 -5.58 -11.23
CA LEU A 68 -11.54 -6.87 -11.83
C LEU A 68 -12.70 -7.86 -11.66
N HIS A 69 -12.87 -8.70 -12.65
CA HIS A 69 -13.88 -9.76 -12.69
C HIS A 69 -13.35 -10.98 -13.45
N ARG A 70 -14.09 -12.09 -13.43
CA ARG A 70 -13.64 -13.37 -13.98
C ARG A 70 -13.33 -13.35 -15.48
N ASP A 71 -13.91 -12.40 -16.21
CA ASP A 71 -13.71 -12.25 -17.67
C ASP A 71 -12.78 -11.08 -18.03
N THR A 72 -12.09 -10.49 -17.04
CA THR A 72 -11.15 -9.37 -17.26
C THR A 72 -10.04 -9.77 -18.22
N ARG A 73 -9.91 -9.01 -19.29
CA ARG A 73 -8.87 -9.19 -20.29
C ARG A 73 -7.69 -8.26 -20.02
N LEU A 74 -6.50 -8.72 -20.37
CA LEU A 74 -5.29 -7.91 -20.19
C LEU A 74 -5.37 -6.58 -20.96
N SER A 75 -6.00 -6.55 -22.15
CA SER A 75 -6.18 -5.31 -22.94
C SER A 75 -6.95 -4.21 -22.19
N GLU A 76 -7.88 -4.57 -21.33
CA GLU A 76 -8.63 -3.60 -20.52
C GLU A 76 -7.75 -2.91 -19.47
N LEU A 77 -6.65 -3.54 -19.08
CA LEU A 77 -5.71 -3.04 -18.09
C LEU A 77 -4.53 -2.27 -18.68
N ILE A 78 -4.10 -2.62 -19.90
CA ILE A 78 -2.87 -2.09 -20.50
C ILE A 78 -3.08 -1.28 -21.77
N GLY A 79 -4.31 -1.27 -22.31
CA GLY A 79 -4.68 -0.61 -23.56
C GLY A 79 -4.86 -1.55 -24.74
N ASP A 80 -5.21 -1.00 -25.89
CA ASP A 80 -5.69 -1.75 -27.04
C ASP A 80 -4.58 -2.26 -27.96
N LEU A 81 -4.77 -3.48 -28.47
CA LEU A 81 -3.92 -4.04 -29.52
C LEU A 81 -4.42 -3.60 -30.88
N ILE A 82 -3.63 -2.80 -31.60
CA ILE A 82 -3.92 -2.42 -32.98
C ILE A 82 -3.09 -3.26 -33.93
N ILE A 83 -3.74 -3.73 -34.98
CA ILE A 83 -3.10 -4.37 -36.12
C ILE A 83 -3.02 -3.32 -37.24
N SER A 84 -1.81 -2.87 -37.57
CA SER A 84 -1.57 -1.97 -38.70
C SER A 84 -0.95 -2.74 -39.88
N LYS A 85 -1.42 -2.42 -41.07
CA LYS A 85 -0.82 -2.90 -42.31
C LYS A 85 0.03 -1.78 -42.91
N GLU A 86 1.30 -2.01 -43.08
CA GLU A 86 2.21 -1.06 -43.70
C GLU A 86 2.68 -1.65 -45.04
N PRO A 87 2.70 -0.83 -46.12
CA PRO A 87 3.28 -1.29 -47.40
C PRO A 87 4.79 -1.56 -47.23
N SER A 88 5.26 -2.66 -47.75
CA SER A 88 6.66 -3.08 -47.74
C SER A 88 7.07 -3.46 -49.17
N GLU A 89 8.35 -3.40 -49.49
CA GLU A 89 8.91 -3.76 -50.79
C GLU A 89 8.57 -5.20 -51.22
N SER A 90 8.25 -6.09 -50.27
CA SER A 90 7.89 -7.50 -50.50
C SER A 90 6.41 -7.83 -50.30
N GLY A 91 5.54 -6.81 -50.11
CA GLY A 91 4.11 -6.99 -49.84
C GLY A 91 3.60 -6.17 -48.66
N GLU A 92 2.51 -6.60 -48.04
CA GLU A 92 1.97 -5.98 -46.84
C GLU A 92 2.65 -6.54 -45.60
N LEU A 93 3.24 -5.66 -44.77
CA LEU A 93 3.75 -5.99 -43.46
C LEU A 93 2.65 -5.78 -42.40
N ILE A 94 2.27 -6.84 -41.72
CA ILE A 94 1.33 -6.75 -40.59
C ILE A 94 2.12 -6.46 -39.33
N LYS A 95 1.93 -5.28 -38.73
CA LYS A 95 2.50 -4.91 -37.42
C LYS A 95 1.42 -4.91 -36.36
N GLN A 96 1.73 -5.54 -35.24
CA GLN A 96 0.94 -5.41 -34.02
C GLN A 96 1.55 -4.32 -33.14
N LYS A 97 0.74 -3.34 -32.75
CA LYS A 97 1.14 -2.26 -31.86
C LYS A 97 0.13 -2.14 -30.72
N ILE A 98 0.61 -2.01 -29.52
CA ILE A 98 -0.23 -1.70 -28.36
C ILE A 98 -0.32 -0.18 -28.23
N ILE A 99 -1.54 0.35 -28.23
CA ILE A 99 -1.79 1.71 -27.76
C ILE A 99 -1.85 1.62 -26.25
N LYS A 100 -0.78 2.09 -25.59
CA LYS A 100 -0.68 2.07 -24.15
C LYS A 100 -1.81 2.86 -23.50
N GLY A 101 -2.43 2.30 -22.49
CA GLY A 101 -3.47 2.89 -21.69
C GLY A 101 -3.49 2.29 -20.29
N GLY A 102 -4.49 2.66 -19.51
CA GLY A 102 -4.68 2.09 -18.18
C GLY A 102 -3.43 2.19 -17.31
N ILE A 103 -3.01 1.06 -16.78
CA ILE A 103 -1.86 0.96 -15.85
C ILE A 103 -0.53 1.41 -16.47
N LEU A 104 -0.38 1.29 -17.80
CA LEU A 104 0.87 1.64 -18.48
C LEU A 104 1.10 3.15 -18.59
N THR A 105 0.06 3.96 -18.39
CA THR A 105 0.11 5.42 -18.51
C THR A 105 -0.20 6.14 -17.20
N SER A 106 -0.65 5.42 -16.18
CA SER A 106 -1.04 6.00 -14.89
C SER A 106 0.11 6.02 -13.88
N GLU A 107 0.07 6.98 -12.95
CA GLU A 107 1.03 7.11 -11.85
C GLU A 107 0.55 6.43 -10.58
N ILE A 108 -0.77 6.34 -10.42
CA ILE A 108 -1.42 5.58 -9.37
C ILE A 108 -2.58 4.78 -9.98
N CYS A 109 -2.79 3.57 -9.51
CA CYS A 109 -3.95 2.79 -9.93
C CYS A 109 -4.64 2.12 -8.74
N LEU A 110 -5.97 1.97 -8.88
CA LEU A 110 -6.78 1.15 -7.99
C LEU A 110 -7.32 -0.05 -8.78
N LEU A 111 -6.98 -1.22 -8.30
CA LEU A 111 -7.36 -2.52 -8.83
C LEU A 111 -8.34 -3.15 -7.84
N ASP A 112 -9.63 -2.88 -8.05
CA ASP A 112 -10.69 -3.34 -7.14
C ASP A 112 -11.02 -4.82 -7.40
N ASP A 113 -11.32 -5.57 -6.34
CA ASP A 113 -11.61 -7.02 -6.39
C ASP A 113 -10.52 -7.87 -7.08
N ILE A 114 -9.23 -7.61 -6.78
CA ILE A 114 -8.08 -8.25 -7.47
C ILE A 114 -8.12 -9.79 -7.43
N SER A 115 -8.70 -10.38 -6.40
CA SER A 115 -8.87 -11.82 -6.25
C SER A 115 -9.81 -12.45 -7.27
N ARG A 116 -10.61 -11.64 -7.99
CA ARG A 116 -11.51 -12.12 -9.05
C ARG A 116 -10.87 -12.16 -10.44
N ALA A 117 -9.64 -11.65 -10.57
CA ALA A 117 -8.96 -11.64 -11.86
C ALA A 117 -8.64 -13.04 -12.36
N PRO A 118 -8.78 -13.32 -13.69
CA PRO A 118 -8.30 -14.56 -14.27
C PRO A 118 -6.79 -14.72 -14.07
N GLY A 119 -6.33 -15.93 -13.75
CA GLY A 119 -4.92 -16.20 -13.43
C GLY A 119 -3.94 -15.73 -14.51
N GLU A 120 -4.28 -15.84 -15.79
CA GLU A 120 -3.44 -15.36 -16.88
C GLU A 120 -3.26 -13.83 -16.83
N SER A 121 -4.36 -13.08 -16.73
CA SER A 121 -4.33 -11.62 -16.64
C SER A 121 -3.64 -11.15 -15.35
N LEU A 122 -3.92 -11.84 -14.23
CA LEU A 122 -3.33 -11.54 -12.93
C LEU A 122 -1.81 -11.70 -12.93
N ASN A 123 -1.28 -12.79 -13.48
CA ASN A 123 0.17 -13.03 -13.54
C ASN A 123 0.91 -11.96 -14.33
N VAL A 124 0.38 -11.55 -15.49
CA VAL A 124 0.98 -10.48 -16.31
C VAL A 124 0.88 -9.15 -15.58
N LEU A 125 -0.28 -8.85 -15.00
CA LEU A 125 -0.51 -7.64 -14.21
C LEU A 125 0.49 -7.53 -13.05
N LEU A 126 0.60 -8.56 -12.23
CA LEU A 126 1.51 -8.58 -11.08
C LEU A 126 2.99 -8.48 -11.50
N ARG A 127 3.35 -9.02 -12.65
CA ARG A 127 4.69 -8.83 -13.20
C ARG A 127 4.94 -7.37 -13.59
N ILE A 128 3.98 -6.71 -14.27
CA ILE A 128 4.05 -5.29 -14.63
C ILE A 128 4.21 -4.44 -13.37
N LEU A 129 3.43 -4.71 -12.32
CA LEU A 129 3.52 -4.01 -11.04
C LEU A 129 4.90 -4.15 -10.41
N ASN A 130 5.39 -5.38 -10.31
CA ASN A 130 6.65 -5.67 -9.64
C ASN A 130 7.88 -5.10 -10.38
N GLU A 131 7.92 -5.25 -11.69
CA GLU A 131 9.04 -4.80 -12.53
C GLU A 131 8.94 -3.30 -12.87
N ARG A 132 7.75 -2.69 -12.76
CA ARG A 132 7.42 -1.34 -13.27
C ARG A 132 7.85 -1.15 -14.71
N LYS A 133 7.70 -2.22 -15.48
CA LYS A 133 8.03 -2.29 -16.91
C LYS A 133 6.97 -3.06 -17.66
N PHE A 134 6.76 -2.66 -18.89
CA PHE A 134 6.01 -3.45 -19.87
C PHE A 134 6.92 -3.68 -21.07
N PHE A 135 7.17 -4.96 -21.40
CA PHE A 135 8.31 -5.37 -22.21
C PHE A 135 9.62 -4.79 -21.63
N ASN A 136 10.33 -3.95 -22.38
CA ASN A 136 11.59 -3.32 -21.96
C ASN A 136 11.43 -1.84 -21.59
N GLU A 137 10.21 -1.31 -21.59
CA GLU A 137 9.94 0.11 -21.32
C GLU A 137 9.42 0.32 -19.90
N SER A 138 9.99 1.31 -19.22
CA SER A 138 9.52 1.70 -17.89
C SER A 138 8.15 2.38 -17.98
N ILE A 139 7.30 2.14 -16.98
CA ILE A 139 6.00 2.78 -16.83
C ILE A 139 6.04 3.84 -15.72
N PRO A 140 5.20 4.87 -15.76
CA PRO A 140 5.20 5.96 -14.78
C PRO A 140 4.65 5.55 -13.41
N LEU A 141 4.14 4.34 -13.24
CA LEU A 141 3.45 3.88 -12.05
C LEU A 141 4.30 4.02 -10.78
N LEU A 142 3.83 4.82 -9.84
CA LEU A 142 4.42 4.99 -8.51
C LEU A 142 3.89 3.94 -7.54
N THR A 143 2.56 3.82 -7.46
CA THR A 143 1.89 2.95 -6.48
C THR A 143 0.64 2.33 -7.08
N ALA A 144 0.47 1.03 -6.90
CA ALA A 144 -0.78 0.33 -7.16
C ALA A 144 -1.46 0.00 -5.82
N ILE A 145 -2.75 0.26 -5.76
CA ILE A 145 -3.63 -0.11 -4.66
C ILE A 145 -4.49 -1.26 -5.17
N ALA A 146 -4.38 -2.41 -4.56
CA ALA A 146 -5.25 -3.54 -4.84
C ALA A 146 -6.22 -3.74 -3.67
N THR A 147 -7.47 -4.02 -3.98
CA THR A 147 -8.46 -4.33 -2.94
C THR A 147 -9.03 -5.73 -3.12
N SER A 148 -9.47 -6.32 -2.03
CA SER A 148 -10.24 -7.55 -2.03
C SER A 148 -11.31 -7.51 -0.93
N ASN A 149 -12.37 -8.28 -1.12
CA ASN A 149 -13.29 -8.59 -0.04
C ASN A 149 -12.70 -9.72 0.82
N PRO A 150 -13.08 -9.85 2.10
CA PRO A 150 -12.62 -10.93 2.96
C PRO A 150 -12.93 -12.30 2.36
N THR A 151 -12.11 -13.28 2.69
CA THR A 151 -12.29 -14.67 2.32
C THR A 151 -13.34 -15.29 3.24
N ALA A 152 -14.61 -15.03 3.00
CA ALA A 152 -15.72 -15.67 3.69
C ALA A 152 -16.62 -16.31 2.63
N ASP A 153 -17.28 -17.41 3.00
CA ASP A 153 -18.19 -18.16 2.12
C ASP A 153 -19.26 -17.27 1.49
N GLU A 154 -19.65 -16.20 2.20
CA GLU A 154 -20.62 -15.20 1.74
C GLU A 154 -20.17 -14.37 0.53
N TYR A 155 -18.85 -14.22 0.32
CA TYR A 155 -18.31 -13.38 -0.75
C TYR A 155 -17.85 -14.15 -1.99
N TYR A 156 -17.86 -15.50 -1.95
CA TYR A 156 -17.37 -16.36 -3.05
C TYR A 156 -15.99 -15.93 -3.57
N ASN A 157 -15.11 -15.51 -2.66
CA ASN A 157 -13.80 -14.98 -2.97
C ASN A 157 -12.73 -16.04 -2.64
N GLU A 158 -11.86 -16.31 -3.60
CA GLU A 158 -10.65 -17.06 -3.34
C GLU A 158 -9.54 -16.12 -2.87
N PRO A 159 -8.75 -16.47 -1.84
CA PRO A 159 -7.63 -15.64 -1.41
C PRO A 159 -6.60 -15.54 -2.52
N LEU A 160 -5.90 -14.40 -2.60
CA LEU A 160 -4.70 -14.34 -3.41
C LEU A 160 -3.68 -15.36 -2.89
N ASP A 161 -3.08 -16.07 -3.80
CA ASP A 161 -1.97 -16.96 -3.45
C ASP A 161 -0.84 -16.14 -2.75
N PRO A 162 -0.16 -16.73 -1.75
CA PRO A 162 0.85 -16.05 -0.96
C PRO A 162 1.97 -15.37 -1.76
N ALA A 163 2.40 -15.97 -2.87
CA ALA A 163 3.44 -15.39 -3.72
C ALA A 163 2.95 -14.14 -4.47
N ASN A 164 1.67 -14.09 -4.81
CA ASN A 164 1.04 -12.93 -5.41
C ASN A 164 0.82 -11.83 -4.38
N LEU A 165 0.42 -12.19 -3.18
CA LEU A 165 0.21 -11.26 -2.07
C LEU A 165 1.53 -10.62 -1.60
N ASP A 166 2.66 -11.34 -1.63
CA ASP A 166 3.98 -10.80 -1.25
C ASP A 166 4.47 -9.66 -2.16
N ARG A 167 3.90 -9.51 -3.36
CA ARG A 167 4.20 -8.39 -4.28
C ARG A 167 3.68 -7.05 -3.75
N PHE A 168 2.67 -7.07 -2.89
CA PHE A 168 2.18 -5.91 -2.18
C PHE A 168 2.93 -5.77 -0.85
N VAL A 169 3.86 -4.83 -0.81
CA VAL A 169 4.69 -4.62 0.39
C VAL A 169 3.84 -4.22 1.57
N ILE A 170 2.92 -3.29 1.35
CA ILE A 170 2.01 -2.77 2.35
C ILE A 170 0.70 -3.57 2.29
N GLN A 171 0.25 -4.03 3.45
CA GLN A 171 -0.93 -4.87 3.58
C GLN A 171 -1.74 -4.39 4.78
N VAL A 172 -3.04 -4.18 4.59
CA VAL A 172 -3.90 -3.66 5.65
C VAL A 172 -5.32 -4.23 5.59
N ILE A 173 -5.92 -4.41 6.76
CA ILE A 173 -7.31 -4.84 6.90
C ILE A 173 -8.18 -3.62 7.19
N ALA A 174 -9.14 -3.34 6.30
CA ALA A 174 -10.17 -2.33 6.51
C ALA A 174 -11.37 -2.95 7.21
N LYS A 175 -11.60 -2.58 8.48
CA LYS A 175 -12.72 -3.08 9.27
C LYS A 175 -13.96 -2.20 9.08
N GLY A 176 -15.13 -2.79 8.90
CA GLY A 176 -16.39 -2.05 8.86
C GLY A 176 -16.74 -1.46 10.24
N LEU A 177 -17.22 -0.22 10.27
CA LEU A 177 -17.57 0.49 11.51
C LEU A 177 -18.63 -0.25 12.35
N SER A 178 -19.63 -0.80 11.69
CA SER A 178 -20.75 -1.51 12.36
C SER A 178 -20.28 -2.82 13.01
N TYR A 179 -19.44 -3.58 12.34
CA TYR A 179 -18.90 -4.84 12.86
C TYR A 179 -17.90 -4.62 14.00
N GLY A 180 -17.12 -3.53 13.93
CA GLY A 180 -16.22 -3.11 15.02
C GLY A 180 -16.94 -2.48 16.20
N ARG A 181 -18.29 -2.33 16.15
CA ARG A 181 -19.11 -1.61 17.14
C ARG A 181 -18.65 -0.17 17.38
N GLU A 182 -18.06 0.45 16.38
CA GLU A 182 -17.53 1.82 16.41
C GLU A 182 -18.67 2.85 16.27
N TRP A 183 -19.65 2.78 17.19
CA TRP A 183 -20.86 3.59 17.13
C TRP A 183 -20.63 5.10 17.20
N LYS A 184 -19.51 5.52 17.81
CA LYS A 184 -19.11 6.93 17.82
C LYS A 184 -18.78 7.38 16.40
N GLN A 185 -17.92 6.63 15.71
CA GLN A 185 -17.53 6.91 14.33
C GLN A 185 -18.71 6.79 13.36
N ALA A 186 -19.59 5.79 13.56
CA ALA A 186 -20.80 5.66 12.75
C ALA A 186 -21.72 6.89 12.85
N ARG A 187 -21.89 7.47 14.04
CA ARG A 187 -22.64 8.74 14.24
C ARG A 187 -21.94 9.92 13.57
N GLU A 188 -20.63 9.98 13.61
CA GLU A 188 -19.84 11.02 12.92
C GLU A 188 -20.00 10.93 11.40
N VAL A 189 -20.02 9.71 10.83
CA VAL A 189 -20.33 9.49 9.40
C VAL A 189 -21.71 10.04 9.05
N ILE A 190 -22.75 9.68 9.84
CA ILE A 190 -24.11 10.18 9.60
C ILE A 190 -24.14 11.70 9.61
N ARG A 191 -23.54 12.33 10.62
CA ARG A 191 -23.46 13.78 10.72
C ARG A 191 -22.73 14.40 9.52
N LEU A 192 -21.55 13.90 9.20
CA LEU A 192 -20.73 14.39 8.08
C LEU A 192 -21.54 14.39 6.77
N TYR A 193 -22.21 13.29 6.47
CA TYR A 193 -22.95 13.16 5.21
C TYR A 193 -24.33 13.83 5.21
N SER A 194 -24.87 14.18 6.37
CA SER A 194 -26.09 14.99 6.47
C SER A 194 -25.81 16.50 6.28
N GLU A 195 -24.61 16.97 6.60
CA GLU A 195 -24.23 18.37 6.56
C GLU A 195 -23.36 18.73 5.33
N ARG A 196 -22.81 17.72 4.67
CA ARG A 196 -21.82 17.90 3.58
C ARG A 196 -22.49 18.34 2.27
N PRO A 197 -21.87 19.27 1.51
CA PRO A 197 -22.23 19.51 0.11
C PRO A 197 -22.12 18.25 -0.73
N LEU A 198 -22.99 18.11 -1.74
CA LEU A 198 -22.98 16.98 -2.67
C LEU A 198 -21.66 16.88 -3.46
N GLU A 199 -21.07 18.04 -3.74
CA GLU A 199 -19.80 18.16 -4.46
C GLU A 199 -18.73 18.71 -3.51
N TYR A 200 -17.59 18.01 -3.44
CA TYR A 200 -16.41 18.43 -2.70
C TYR A 200 -15.17 18.24 -3.57
N GLU A 201 -14.53 19.34 -3.90
CA GLU A 201 -13.26 19.32 -4.59
C GLU A 201 -12.13 19.08 -3.58
N VAL A 202 -11.31 18.08 -3.83
CA VAL A 202 -10.14 17.78 -3.01
C VAL A 202 -9.02 18.72 -3.42
N PRO A 203 -8.57 19.63 -2.53
CA PRO A 203 -7.49 20.55 -2.88
C PRO A 203 -6.16 19.84 -3.02
N GLU A 204 -5.30 20.33 -3.90
CA GLU A 204 -3.93 19.86 -4.02
C GLU A 204 -3.18 20.06 -2.70
N ARG A 205 -2.47 19.01 -2.25
CA ARG A 205 -1.65 19.01 -1.02
C ARG A 205 -0.21 18.59 -1.29
N VAL A 206 0.00 17.77 -2.30
CA VAL A 206 1.31 17.20 -2.60
C VAL A 206 1.52 17.27 -4.11
N THR A 207 2.57 17.94 -4.56
CA THR A 207 2.95 17.95 -5.99
C THR A 207 3.85 16.77 -6.33
N LYS A 208 4.02 16.49 -7.62
CA LYS A 208 4.94 15.45 -8.08
C LYS A 208 6.39 15.73 -7.67
N GLU A 209 6.81 16.99 -7.67
CA GLU A 209 8.14 17.43 -7.24
C GLU A 209 8.36 17.10 -5.76
N ILE A 210 7.35 17.32 -4.91
CA ILE A 210 7.38 16.94 -3.48
C ILE A 210 7.49 15.42 -3.33
N LEU A 211 6.73 14.65 -4.11
CA LEU A 211 6.85 13.17 -4.10
C LEU A 211 8.25 12.71 -4.49
N ASP A 212 8.85 13.32 -5.51
CA ASP A 212 10.20 12.99 -5.96
C ASP A 212 11.26 13.40 -4.93
N GLU A 213 11.09 14.54 -4.26
CA GLU A 213 11.96 15.00 -3.18
C GLU A 213 11.92 14.05 -1.99
N TYR A 214 10.72 13.70 -1.52
CA TYR A 214 10.57 12.77 -0.39
C TYR A 214 11.10 11.38 -0.71
N TYR A 215 10.94 10.90 -1.95
CA TYR A 215 11.51 9.64 -2.36
C TYR A 215 13.04 9.65 -2.38
N LYS A 216 13.66 10.78 -2.75
CA LYS A 216 15.11 10.96 -2.64
C LYS A 216 15.57 11.03 -1.18
N LYS A 217 14.86 11.78 -0.33
CA LYS A 217 15.13 11.84 1.12
C LYS A 217 15.05 10.47 1.76
N LEU A 218 14.02 9.67 1.39
CA LEU A 218 13.85 8.31 1.90
C LEU A 218 15.09 7.43 1.64
N ALA A 219 15.74 7.55 0.49
CA ALA A 219 16.92 6.75 0.16
C ALA A 219 18.13 7.04 1.07
N SER A 220 18.26 8.28 1.54
CA SER A 220 19.39 8.77 2.34
C SER A 220 19.10 8.84 3.84
N LEU A 221 17.86 8.61 4.26
CA LEU A 221 17.45 8.74 5.67
C LEU A 221 18.15 7.69 6.54
N GLU A 222 18.79 8.15 7.61
CA GLU A 222 19.57 7.30 8.52
C GLU A 222 18.67 6.33 9.29
N ILE A 223 19.13 5.08 9.43
CA ILE A 223 18.57 4.10 10.33
C ILE A 223 19.61 3.81 11.42
N PRO A 224 19.45 4.36 12.62
CA PRO A 224 20.41 4.16 13.71
C PRO A 224 20.61 2.69 14.06
N PRO A 225 21.81 2.29 14.56
CA PRO A 225 22.08 0.90 14.92
C PRO A 225 21.07 0.30 15.91
N GLU A 226 20.55 1.11 16.83
CA GLU A 226 19.54 0.70 17.80
C GLU A 226 18.21 0.29 17.13
N VAL A 227 17.83 0.96 16.03
CA VAL A 227 16.63 0.61 15.24
C VAL A 227 16.88 -0.62 14.40
N GLN A 228 18.10 -0.75 13.83
CA GLN A 228 18.50 -1.96 13.08
C GLN A 228 18.43 -3.20 13.96
N GLU A 229 19.00 -3.12 15.19
CA GLU A 229 18.92 -4.20 16.16
C GLU A 229 17.47 -4.47 16.63
N ALA A 230 16.66 -3.43 16.80
CA ALA A 230 15.27 -3.61 17.22
C ALA A 230 14.46 -4.32 16.13
N LEU A 231 14.69 -4.02 14.83
CA LEU A 231 14.10 -4.77 13.73
C LEU A 231 14.54 -6.23 13.69
N ALA A 232 15.85 -6.50 13.91
CA ALA A 232 16.36 -7.87 13.99
C ALA A 232 15.73 -8.63 15.15
N ASN A 233 15.65 -8.01 16.35
CA ASN A 233 15.01 -8.60 17.51
C ASN A 233 13.52 -8.85 17.29
N PHE A 234 12.82 -7.96 16.57
CA PHE A 234 11.42 -8.17 16.20
C PHE A 234 11.22 -9.46 15.43
N VAL A 235 12.03 -9.71 14.41
CA VAL A 235 11.95 -10.95 13.63
C VAL A 235 12.37 -12.16 14.46
N ALA A 236 13.45 -12.04 15.27
CA ALA A 236 13.91 -13.10 16.16
C ALA A 236 12.82 -13.50 17.17
N THR A 237 12.19 -12.53 17.82
CA THR A 237 11.06 -12.76 18.76
C THR A 237 9.91 -13.52 18.07
N LEU A 238 9.54 -13.12 16.84
CA LEU A 238 8.49 -13.79 16.10
C LEU A 238 8.83 -15.27 15.80
N ILE A 239 10.10 -15.57 15.52
CA ILE A 239 10.56 -16.93 15.22
C ILE A 239 10.73 -17.74 16.51
N GLU A 240 11.44 -17.21 17.51
CA GLU A 240 11.86 -17.95 18.71
C GLU A 240 10.73 -18.07 19.74
N ASP A 241 9.98 -17.00 19.98
CA ASP A 241 8.96 -16.96 21.03
C ASP A 241 7.55 -17.30 20.50
N TYR A 242 7.27 -17.00 19.21
CA TYR A 242 5.96 -17.25 18.59
C TYR A 242 5.96 -18.40 17.58
N GLY A 243 7.09 -19.07 17.36
CA GLY A 243 7.20 -20.27 16.55
C GLY A 243 6.97 -20.07 15.06
N LEU A 244 7.25 -18.86 14.52
CA LEU A 244 7.15 -18.61 13.08
C LEU A 244 8.21 -19.39 12.31
N ASN A 245 7.80 -19.91 11.17
CA ASN A 245 8.66 -20.66 10.25
C ASN A 245 8.17 -20.51 8.81
N GLU A 246 8.87 -21.14 7.87
CA GLU A 246 8.58 -21.05 6.44
C GLU A 246 7.19 -21.59 6.03
N THR A 247 6.56 -22.41 6.88
CA THR A 247 5.25 -23.01 6.57
C THR A 247 4.07 -22.20 7.07
N ASN A 248 4.26 -21.35 8.08
CA ASN A 248 3.19 -20.58 8.72
C ASN A 248 3.35 -19.07 8.60
N SER A 249 4.38 -18.56 7.94
CA SER A 249 4.59 -17.15 7.72
C SER A 249 5.21 -16.84 6.35
N LEU A 250 4.99 -15.63 5.87
CA LEU A 250 5.60 -15.08 4.65
C LEU A 250 6.72 -14.08 4.97
N ILE A 251 7.31 -14.17 6.16
CA ILE A 251 8.48 -13.37 6.51
C ILE A 251 9.69 -14.09 5.91
N SER A 252 10.10 -13.63 4.72
CA SER A 252 11.35 -14.07 4.09
C SER A 252 12.51 -13.23 4.59
N ASP A 253 13.66 -13.83 4.85
CA ASP A 253 14.82 -13.15 5.45
C ASP A 253 15.19 -11.85 4.72
N ARG A 254 15.78 -11.99 3.54
CA ARG A 254 16.37 -10.85 2.83
C ARG A 254 15.35 -9.85 2.31
N THR A 255 14.32 -10.33 1.63
CA THR A 255 13.32 -9.49 0.97
C THR A 255 12.51 -8.72 2.00
N PHE A 256 12.12 -9.38 3.08
CA PHE A 256 11.39 -8.74 4.17
C PHE A 256 12.20 -7.61 4.81
N PHE A 257 13.46 -7.85 5.18
CA PHE A 257 14.30 -6.82 5.79
C PHE A 257 14.50 -5.60 4.89
N VAL A 258 14.74 -5.80 3.59
CA VAL A 258 14.88 -4.68 2.64
C VAL A 258 13.60 -3.85 2.55
N LYS A 259 12.44 -4.52 2.47
CA LYS A 259 11.13 -3.86 2.46
C LYS A 259 10.85 -3.15 3.79
N ALA A 260 11.12 -3.81 4.92
CA ALA A 260 10.95 -3.24 6.26
C ALA A 260 11.75 -1.95 6.46
N LEU A 261 13.05 -1.96 6.11
CA LEU A 261 13.90 -0.76 6.21
C LEU A 261 13.36 0.41 5.40
N LYS A 262 12.79 0.15 4.22
CA LYS A 262 12.17 1.18 3.38
C LYS A 262 10.91 1.77 4.03
N ILE A 263 10.08 0.93 4.64
CA ILE A 263 8.85 1.37 5.33
C ILE A 263 9.16 2.09 6.64
N LEU A 264 10.19 1.68 7.41
CA LEU A 264 10.65 2.43 8.58
C LEU A 264 11.04 3.88 8.20
N ARG A 265 11.79 4.04 7.11
CA ARG A 265 12.16 5.37 6.60
C ARG A 265 10.94 6.19 6.17
N ALA A 266 10.01 5.57 5.45
CA ALA A 266 8.77 6.24 5.03
C ALA A 266 7.94 6.69 6.23
N HIS A 267 7.87 5.86 7.29
CA HIS A 267 7.17 6.20 8.52
C HIS A 267 7.85 7.33 9.29
N ALA A 268 9.18 7.36 9.32
CA ALA A 268 9.93 8.46 9.91
C ALA A 268 9.66 9.79 9.18
N LEU A 269 9.70 9.78 7.83
CA LEU A 269 9.37 10.96 7.00
C LEU A 269 7.93 11.43 7.18
N LEU A 270 6.97 10.51 7.29
CA LEU A 270 5.57 10.84 7.56
C LEU A 270 5.41 11.56 8.91
N ASN A 271 6.27 11.25 9.88
CA ASN A 271 6.29 11.86 11.21
C ASN A 271 7.33 12.99 11.35
N ASP A 272 7.70 13.67 10.27
CA ASP A 272 8.61 14.82 10.24
C ASP A 272 9.98 14.55 10.86
N ARG A 273 10.52 13.34 10.71
CA ARG A 273 11.83 12.99 11.24
C ARG A 273 12.85 12.84 10.12
N ASP A 274 14.05 13.30 10.36
CA ASP A 274 15.23 13.21 9.49
C ASP A 274 16.06 11.94 9.70
N LYS A 275 15.67 11.12 10.69
CA LYS A 275 16.22 9.79 11.00
C LYS A 275 15.16 8.89 11.60
N CYS A 276 15.33 7.58 11.44
CA CYS A 276 14.45 6.60 12.07
C CYS A 276 14.61 6.59 13.60
N ALA A 277 13.53 6.29 14.28
CA ALA A 277 13.46 6.10 15.72
C ALA A 277 12.87 4.72 16.05
N LEU A 278 12.98 4.28 17.31
CA LEU A 278 12.43 2.98 17.73
C LEU A 278 10.91 2.89 17.49
N GLU A 279 10.22 4.00 17.61
CA GLU A 279 8.78 4.11 17.39
C GLU A 279 8.37 3.79 15.94
N ASP A 280 9.31 3.88 14.98
CA ASP A 280 9.03 3.49 13.59
C ASP A 280 8.78 1.99 13.42
N LEU A 281 9.19 1.17 14.41
CA LEU A 281 8.85 -0.26 14.42
C LEU A 281 7.34 -0.52 14.34
N PHE A 282 6.51 0.40 14.84
CA PHE A 282 5.05 0.26 14.71
C PHE A 282 4.58 0.24 13.24
N ALA A 283 5.40 0.70 12.31
CA ALA A 283 5.10 0.56 10.88
C ALA A 283 5.14 -0.90 10.39
N MET A 284 5.73 -1.82 11.16
CA MET A 284 5.75 -3.24 10.81
C MET A 284 4.36 -3.84 10.69
N LYS A 285 3.36 -3.33 11.42
CA LYS A 285 1.97 -3.75 11.28
C LYS A 285 1.40 -3.56 9.87
N TYR A 286 1.92 -2.58 9.12
CA TYR A 286 1.47 -2.31 7.75
C TYR A 286 2.11 -3.21 6.69
N ILE A 287 3.09 -4.02 7.07
CA ILE A 287 3.74 -4.97 6.14
C ILE A 287 3.60 -6.42 6.58
N THR A 288 2.91 -6.69 7.70
CA THR A 288 2.80 -8.04 8.26
C THR A 288 1.37 -8.57 8.35
N ALA A 289 0.36 -7.79 8.00
CA ALA A 289 -1.06 -8.13 8.21
C ALA A 289 -1.47 -9.51 7.65
N PHE A 290 -0.95 -9.89 6.48
CA PHE A 290 -1.21 -11.18 5.85
C PHE A 290 0.04 -12.06 5.74
N ARG A 291 1.12 -11.70 6.42
CA ARG A 291 2.35 -12.47 6.50
C ARG A 291 2.50 -13.25 7.79
N LEU A 292 1.65 -12.97 8.76
CA LEU A 292 1.62 -13.59 10.07
C LEU A 292 0.27 -14.27 10.31
N PRO A 293 0.22 -15.32 11.13
CA PRO A 293 -1.03 -15.82 11.70
C PRO A 293 -1.79 -14.69 12.42
N GLU A 294 -3.11 -14.68 12.29
CA GLU A 294 -3.96 -13.62 12.86
C GLU A 294 -3.75 -13.42 14.36
N GLU A 295 -3.59 -14.52 15.10
CA GLU A 295 -3.38 -14.48 16.56
C GLU A 295 -2.10 -13.73 16.96
N ILE A 296 -1.05 -13.83 16.14
CA ILE A 296 0.21 -13.13 16.36
C ILE A 296 0.07 -11.68 15.90
N PHE A 297 -0.56 -11.46 14.75
CA PHE A 297 -0.81 -10.11 14.24
C PHE A 297 -1.58 -9.24 15.23
N MET A 298 -2.57 -9.79 15.93
CA MET A 298 -3.35 -9.08 16.94
C MET A 298 -2.51 -8.66 18.17
N LYS A 299 -1.36 -9.28 18.42
CA LYS A 299 -0.43 -8.96 19.52
C LYS A 299 0.75 -8.08 19.09
N LEU A 300 0.82 -7.66 17.83
CA LEU A 300 2.00 -6.94 17.32
C LEU A 300 2.31 -5.64 18.07
N ASP A 301 1.31 -4.86 18.43
CA ASP A 301 1.53 -3.61 19.15
C ASP A 301 2.16 -3.86 20.55
N GLU A 302 1.78 -4.96 21.21
CA GLU A 302 2.38 -5.40 22.47
C GLU A 302 3.83 -5.87 22.28
N ILE A 303 4.05 -6.78 21.31
CA ILE A 303 5.39 -7.29 20.97
C ILE A 303 6.36 -6.14 20.65
N ILE A 304 5.95 -5.19 19.83
CA ILE A 304 6.76 -4.04 19.45
C ILE A 304 7.04 -3.16 20.66
N SER A 305 6.04 -2.90 21.50
CA SER A 305 6.19 -2.09 22.73
C SER A 305 7.19 -2.70 23.69
N ASP A 306 7.19 -4.03 23.85
CA ASP A 306 8.13 -4.75 24.71
C ASP A 306 9.56 -4.63 24.20
N ILE A 307 9.77 -4.80 22.88
CA ILE A 307 11.10 -4.65 22.25
C ILE A 307 11.64 -3.22 22.46
N ILE A 308 10.81 -2.21 22.24
CA ILE A 308 11.18 -0.80 22.44
C ILE A 308 11.55 -0.55 23.91
N SER A 309 10.76 -1.06 24.85
CA SER A 309 10.98 -0.89 26.29
C SER A 309 12.29 -1.55 26.76
N GLN A 310 12.58 -2.77 26.28
CA GLN A 310 13.83 -3.47 26.58
C GLN A 310 15.05 -2.68 26.07
N LYS A 311 14.97 -2.08 24.88
CA LYS A 311 16.07 -1.27 24.32
C LYS A 311 16.28 0.01 25.11
N LYS A 312 15.20 0.72 25.49
CA LYS A 312 15.30 1.94 26.33
C LYS A 312 15.94 1.63 27.70
N ASN A 313 15.58 0.54 28.34
CA ASN A 313 16.13 0.13 29.63
C ASN A 313 17.62 -0.26 29.54
N LYS A 314 18.06 -0.98 28.51
CA LYS A 314 19.47 -1.28 28.27
C LYS A 314 20.32 -0.02 28.12
N LYS A 315 19.81 0.99 27.40
CA LYS A 315 20.51 2.26 27.20
C LYS A 315 20.70 3.04 28.52
N ILE A 316 19.70 3.05 29.38
CA ILE A 316 19.77 3.68 30.71
C ILE A 316 20.79 2.95 31.60
N SER A 317 20.87 1.62 31.52
CA SER A 317 21.82 0.81 32.32
C SER A 317 23.27 0.96 31.86
N GLN A 318 23.51 1.25 30.58
CA GLN A 318 24.86 1.50 30.03
C GLN A 318 25.34 2.94 30.22
N ALA A 319 24.44 3.88 30.49
CA ALA A 319 24.75 5.29 30.75
C ALA A 319 24.99 5.61 32.24
N LYS A 320 24.78 4.63 33.13
CA LYS A 320 25.12 4.66 34.56
C LYS A 320 26.40 3.90 34.80
#